data_9d238967ef89b26016dad8561647f107
#
_entry.id   9d238967ef89b26016dad8561647f107
#
_cell.length_a   1.000
_cell.length_b   1.000
_cell.length_c   1.000
_cell.angle_alpha   90.00
_cell.angle_beta   90.00
_cell.angle_gamma   90.00
#
_symmetry.space_group_name_H-M   'P 1'
#
loop_
_entity.id
_entity.type
_entity.pdbx_description
1 polymer ?
#
loop_
_entity_poly.entity_id
_entity_poly.type
_entity_poly.pdbx_seq_one_letter_code
_entity_poly.pdbx_strand_id
1 'polypeptide(L)'
;EYTVENIMNDARSEQIGAWWRIADHTEGNETGRMMVVNGYNPGAVFFRAAVDVEENTSYLFTAWILNLFRVTGYPNPELGVRVLDRNGNILYSATLGLLIPPNVNAPEWKQFGTVLNSGNNTSLTVEFLSEGPEVIGNDYAIDDVAFQEIEVRQFVPVKTASTSAAGIGEIFDYTVTLTNTCENPLTDVFFRDLVPQGLTFVPGSVTINGTTFPQADPAEGFSLPDIAGGQTTAVRFSVVANAVPEE
;
A
#
# COMPACT_ATOMS: atom_id res chain seq x y z
N GLU A 1 11.54 6.66 -26.05
CA GLU A 1 12.73 7.43 -25.65
C GLU A 1 12.47 8.10 -24.31
N TYR A 2 13.48 8.17 -23.45
CA TYR A 2 13.39 8.89 -22.19
C TYR A 2 14.65 9.72 -21.92
N THR A 3 14.51 10.71 -21.05
CA THR A 3 15.61 11.50 -20.49
C THR A 3 15.45 11.61 -18.98
N VAL A 4 16.52 12.00 -18.28
CA VAL A 4 16.49 12.27 -16.83
C VAL A 4 16.71 13.75 -16.62
N GLU A 5 15.73 14.39 -16.01
CA GLU A 5 15.71 15.83 -15.79
C GLU A 5 15.39 16.17 -14.33
N ASN A 6 15.79 17.34 -13.87
CA ASN A 6 15.38 17.87 -12.57
C ASN A 6 14.12 18.74 -12.67
N ILE A 7 14.07 19.56 -13.71
CA ILE A 7 12.95 20.44 -14.02
C ILE A 7 12.61 20.27 -15.49
N MET A 8 11.36 19.88 -15.76
CA MET A 8 10.84 19.92 -17.10
C MET A 8 10.49 21.36 -17.46
N ASN A 9 11.32 22.00 -18.26
CA ASN A 9 11.02 23.29 -18.87
C ASN A 9 10.72 23.08 -20.36
N ASP A 10 9.97 23.99 -20.98
CA ASP A 10 9.55 23.93 -22.38
C ASP A 10 10.72 23.96 -23.39
N ALA A 11 11.86 23.44 -23.08
CA ALA A 11 13.06 23.61 -23.92
C ALA A 11 13.05 22.80 -25.23
N ARG A 12 12.11 21.87 -25.40
CA ARG A 12 11.94 21.14 -26.66
C ARG A 12 10.88 21.83 -27.51
N SER A 13 11.31 22.36 -28.65
CA SER A 13 10.47 23.16 -29.56
C SER A 13 9.20 22.43 -30.04
N GLU A 14 9.19 21.12 -30.06
CA GLU A 14 8.10 20.27 -30.51
C GLU A 14 6.97 20.15 -29.49
N GLN A 15 7.27 20.40 -28.22
CA GLN A 15 6.36 20.20 -27.08
C GLN A 15 5.90 21.54 -26.45
N ILE A 16 6.30 22.66 -27.01
CA ILE A 16 5.99 24.00 -26.48
C ILE A 16 4.47 24.17 -26.31
N GLY A 17 4.06 24.34 -25.03
CA GLY A 17 2.67 24.56 -24.68
C GLY A 17 1.80 23.32 -24.58
N ALA A 18 2.29 22.12 -24.93
CA ALA A 18 1.56 20.88 -24.79
C ALA A 18 1.84 20.16 -23.47
N TRP A 19 3.03 20.32 -22.93
CA TRP A 19 3.46 19.68 -21.69
C TRP A 19 3.41 20.63 -20.50
N TRP A 20 3.24 20.05 -19.30
CA TRP A 20 3.41 20.75 -18.05
C TRP A 20 4.87 21.10 -17.80
N ARG A 21 5.08 22.25 -17.18
CA ARG A 21 6.35 22.59 -16.54
C ARG A 21 6.31 22.08 -15.14
N ILE A 22 7.11 21.10 -14.82
CA ILE A 22 7.16 20.44 -13.51
C ILE A 22 8.59 20.30 -13.03
N ALA A 23 8.76 20.29 -11.72
CA ALA A 23 9.94 19.77 -11.05
C ALA A 23 9.73 18.28 -10.73
N ASP A 24 10.80 17.61 -10.31
CA ASP A 24 10.75 16.25 -9.77
C ASP A 24 9.78 16.19 -8.59
N HIS A 25 9.35 14.97 -8.24
CA HIS A 25 8.39 14.77 -7.16
C HIS A 25 9.02 14.84 -5.78
N THR A 26 10.25 14.29 -5.61
CA THR A 26 10.92 14.15 -4.30
C THR A 26 11.35 15.48 -3.71
N GLU A 27 12.22 16.18 -4.42
CA GLU A 27 12.87 17.39 -3.94
C GLU A 27 12.13 18.65 -4.38
N GLY A 28 11.49 18.60 -5.54
CA GLY A 28 10.79 19.74 -6.14
C GLY A 28 11.72 20.91 -6.50
N ASN A 29 13.00 20.63 -6.70
CA ASN A 29 14.03 21.63 -6.90
C ASN A 29 15.08 21.18 -7.95
N GLU A 30 16.22 21.89 -8.02
CA GLU A 30 17.27 21.63 -9.02
C GLU A 30 18.14 20.40 -8.71
N THR A 31 18.00 19.76 -7.54
CA THR A 31 18.85 18.64 -7.12
C THR A 31 18.20 17.27 -7.35
N GLY A 32 16.87 17.21 -7.39
CA GLY A 32 16.12 16.00 -7.70
C GLY A 32 16.29 15.52 -9.13
N ARG A 33 15.75 14.37 -9.43
CA ARG A 33 15.77 13.78 -10.78
C ARG A 33 14.50 12.96 -11.03
N MET A 34 13.85 13.22 -12.14
CA MET A 34 12.73 12.42 -12.64
C MET A 34 13.04 11.89 -14.04
N MET A 35 12.43 10.80 -14.40
CA MET A 35 12.47 10.26 -15.75
C MET A 35 11.34 10.88 -16.57
N VAL A 36 11.67 11.51 -17.68
CA VAL A 36 10.71 12.10 -18.63
C VAL A 36 10.65 11.18 -19.85
N VAL A 37 9.48 10.66 -20.15
CA VAL A 37 9.26 9.68 -21.21
C VAL A 37 8.37 10.26 -22.28
N ASN A 38 8.88 10.26 -23.52
CA ASN A 38 8.08 10.45 -24.74
C ASN A 38 7.72 9.04 -25.23
N GLY A 39 6.48 8.63 -24.99
CA GLY A 39 5.99 7.29 -25.32
C GLY A 39 5.85 7.12 -26.82
N TYR A 40 6.51 6.11 -27.36
CA TYR A 40 6.51 5.71 -28.76
C TYR A 40 6.73 4.22 -28.83
N ASN A 41 6.28 3.49 -29.78
CA ASN A 41 6.41 2.03 -29.90
C ASN A 41 5.73 1.24 -28.76
N PRO A 42 4.45 0.90 -28.92
CA PRO A 42 3.73 0.05 -27.98
C PRO A 42 4.46 -1.28 -27.70
N GLY A 43 4.55 -1.66 -26.43
CA GLY A 43 5.24 -2.87 -25.97
C GLY A 43 6.77 -2.73 -25.84
N ALA A 44 7.34 -1.58 -26.17
CA ALA A 44 8.79 -1.37 -26.05
C ALA A 44 9.21 -1.15 -24.58
N VAL A 45 10.14 -1.98 -24.11
CA VAL A 45 10.82 -1.77 -22.82
C VAL A 45 11.79 -0.60 -22.99
N PHE A 46 11.60 0.47 -22.21
CA PHE A 46 12.50 1.61 -22.22
C PHE A 46 13.38 1.71 -20.98
N PHE A 47 13.01 1.04 -19.90
CA PHE A 47 13.80 0.97 -18.68
C PHE A 47 13.80 -0.46 -18.13
N ARG A 48 14.96 -0.88 -17.63
CA ARG A 48 15.13 -2.17 -16.97
C ARG A 48 16.15 -2.02 -15.86
N ALA A 49 15.83 -2.54 -14.68
CA ALA A 49 16.73 -2.59 -13.53
C ALA A 49 16.64 -3.95 -12.84
N ALA A 50 17.79 -4.49 -12.46
CA ALA A 50 17.85 -5.65 -11.56
C ALA A 50 17.82 -5.17 -10.12
N VAL A 51 17.10 -5.90 -9.27
CA VAL A 51 16.99 -5.65 -7.83
C VAL A 51 17.34 -6.94 -7.11
N ASP A 52 18.30 -6.86 -6.20
CA ASP A 52 18.62 -7.98 -5.31
C ASP A 52 17.54 -8.09 -4.24
N VAL A 53 17.12 -9.31 -3.97
CA VAL A 53 16.04 -9.63 -3.01
C VAL A 53 16.40 -10.85 -2.19
N GLU A 54 15.85 -10.94 -0.98
CA GLU A 54 15.89 -12.15 -0.18
C GLU A 54 14.79 -13.13 -0.61
N GLU A 55 15.05 -14.43 -0.53
CA GLU A 55 14.08 -15.46 -0.88
C GLU A 55 12.85 -15.41 0.04
N ASN A 56 11.67 -15.71 -0.49
CA ASN A 56 10.39 -15.78 0.22
C ASN A 56 10.02 -14.51 1.00
N THR A 57 10.53 -13.38 0.55
CA THR A 57 10.38 -12.09 1.20
C THR A 57 9.40 -11.21 0.41
N SER A 58 8.59 -10.45 1.14
CA SER A 58 7.62 -9.54 0.54
C SER A 58 8.22 -8.14 0.34
N TYR A 59 7.93 -7.56 -0.81
CA TYR A 59 8.40 -6.25 -1.21
C TYR A 59 7.25 -5.36 -1.65
N LEU A 60 7.31 -4.09 -1.25
CA LEU A 60 6.48 -3.03 -1.79
C LEU A 60 7.22 -2.36 -2.94
N PHE A 61 6.70 -2.50 -4.14
CA PHE A 61 7.12 -1.71 -5.30
C PHE A 61 6.24 -0.47 -5.41
N THR A 62 6.84 0.71 -5.53
CA THR A 62 6.13 1.97 -5.75
C THR A 62 6.80 2.80 -6.83
N ALA A 63 6.00 3.65 -7.48
CA ALA A 63 6.47 4.69 -8.38
C ALA A 63 5.47 5.85 -8.39
N TRP A 64 5.95 7.08 -8.56
CA TRP A 64 5.10 8.23 -8.84
C TRP A 64 5.10 8.53 -10.33
N ILE A 65 3.91 8.79 -10.87
CA ILE A 65 3.69 8.96 -12.30
C ILE A 65 2.83 10.22 -12.52
N LEU A 66 3.18 10.99 -13.55
CA LEU A 66 2.45 12.19 -13.94
C LEU A 66 2.25 12.21 -15.45
N ASN A 67 1.03 12.49 -15.92
CA ASN A 67 0.77 12.79 -17.33
C ASN A 67 1.30 14.17 -17.66
N LEU A 68 2.27 14.24 -18.57
CA LEU A 68 2.86 15.51 -19.00
C LEU A 68 1.94 16.32 -19.89
N PHE A 69 0.99 15.66 -20.56
CA PHE A 69 0.14 16.32 -21.53
C PHE A 69 -0.98 17.12 -20.87
N ARG A 70 -1.04 18.43 -21.13
CA ARG A 70 -2.03 19.35 -20.55
C ARG A 70 -3.20 19.70 -21.48
N VAL A 71 -3.23 19.09 -22.66
CA VAL A 71 -4.25 19.37 -23.70
C VAL A 71 -5.22 18.20 -23.77
N THR A 72 -6.53 18.48 -23.82
CA THR A 72 -7.57 17.45 -23.94
C THR A 72 -7.73 16.95 -25.37
N GLY A 73 -8.36 15.78 -25.53
CA GLY A 73 -8.69 15.22 -26.83
C GLY A 73 -7.62 14.30 -27.41
N TYR A 74 -6.58 14.01 -26.64
CA TYR A 74 -5.54 13.05 -26.98
C TYR A 74 -5.66 11.80 -26.06
N PRO A 75 -5.20 10.62 -26.52
CA PRO A 75 -5.14 9.45 -25.67
C PRO A 75 -4.31 9.69 -24.41
N ASN A 76 -4.70 9.07 -23.31
CA ASN A 76 -3.87 9.06 -22.11
C ASN A 76 -2.64 8.20 -22.34
N PRO A 77 -1.50 8.53 -21.73
CA PRO A 77 -0.35 7.67 -21.74
C PRO A 77 -0.66 6.35 -21.04
N GLU A 78 -0.10 5.28 -21.56
CA GLU A 78 -0.20 3.95 -20.97
C GLU A 78 1.19 3.43 -20.64
N LEU A 79 1.48 3.34 -19.35
CA LEU A 79 2.73 2.80 -18.82
C LEU A 79 2.52 1.34 -18.43
N GLY A 80 3.30 0.45 -19.00
CA GLY A 80 3.40 -0.93 -18.56
C GLY A 80 4.47 -1.10 -17.48
N VAL A 81 4.18 -1.89 -16.47
CA VAL A 81 5.14 -2.32 -15.46
C VAL A 81 5.17 -3.84 -15.43
N ARG A 82 6.37 -4.43 -15.46
CA ARG A 82 6.58 -5.85 -15.27
C ARG A 82 7.65 -6.10 -14.22
N VAL A 83 7.45 -7.15 -13.44
CA VAL A 83 8.49 -7.72 -12.58
C VAL A 83 8.71 -9.16 -13.01
N LEU A 84 9.94 -9.50 -13.32
CA LEU A 84 10.33 -10.80 -13.84
C LEU A 84 11.25 -11.51 -12.85
N ASP A 85 11.18 -12.84 -12.84
CA ASP A 85 12.15 -13.70 -12.17
C ASP A 85 13.49 -13.75 -12.94
N ARG A 86 14.48 -14.41 -12.36
CA ARG A 86 15.79 -14.62 -12.99
C ARG A 86 15.76 -15.38 -14.30
N ASN A 87 14.67 -16.10 -14.61
CA ASN A 87 14.50 -16.88 -15.85
C ASN A 87 13.73 -16.10 -16.91
N GLY A 88 13.29 -14.86 -16.58
CA GLY A 88 12.49 -14.02 -17.45
C GLY A 88 10.98 -14.32 -17.40
N ASN A 89 10.51 -15.12 -16.44
CA ASN A 89 9.07 -15.33 -16.24
C ASN A 89 8.46 -14.12 -15.54
N ILE A 90 7.28 -13.70 -15.99
CA ILE A 90 6.56 -12.57 -15.41
C ILE A 90 5.91 -13.00 -14.09
N LEU A 91 6.34 -12.40 -13.00
CA LEU A 91 5.73 -12.53 -11.66
C LEU A 91 4.59 -11.53 -11.46
N TYR A 92 4.72 -10.34 -12.05
CA TYR A 92 3.74 -9.28 -12.00
C TYR A 92 3.72 -8.50 -13.31
N SER A 93 2.54 -8.07 -13.74
CA SER A 93 2.35 -7.17 -14.88
C SER A 93 1.12 -6.31 -14.69
N ALA A 94 1.23 -5.02 -14.99
CA ALA A 94 0.13 -4.06 -15.00
C ALA A 94 0.31 -3.01 -16.08
N THR A 95 -0.82 -2.48 -16.58
CA THR A 95 -0.87 -1.29 -17.42
C THR A 95 -1.55 -0.17 -16.64
N LEU A 96 -0.87 0.96 -16.52
CA LEU A 96 -1.24 2.04 -15.61
C LEU A 96 -1.94 3.23 -16.29
N GLY A 97 -2.47 3.05 -17.51
CA GLY A 97 -3.08 4.13 -18.30
C GLY A 97 -4.25 4.84 -17.62
N LEU A 98 -5.09 4.12 -16.89
CA LEU A 98 -6.23 4.70 -16.18
C LEU A 98 -5.83 5.51 -14.93
N LEU A 99 -4.60 5.32 -14.41
CA LEU A 99 -4.11 6.02 -13.23
C LEU A 99 -3.54 7.40 -13.53
N ILE A 100 -3.30 7.71 -14.81
CA ILE A 100 -2.67 8.97 -15.23
C ILE A 100 -3.57 9.76 -16.20
N PRO A 101 -4.79 10.14 -15.78
CA PRO A 101 -5.65 10.97 -16.62
C PRO A 101 -5.03 12.34 -16.82
N PRO A 102 -5.30 13.03 -17.95
CA PRO A 102 -4.82 14.38 -18.14
C PRO A 102 -5.53 15.29 -17.12
N ASN A 103 -4.76 16.06 -16.38
CA ASN A 103 -5.30 17.15 -15.60
C ASN A 103 -4.98 18.47 -16.31
N VAL A 104 -5.99 19.07 -16.91
CA VAL A 104 -5.82 20.31 -17.71
C VAL A 104 -5.68 21.57 -16.86
N ASN A 105 -5.95 21.50 -15.56
CA ASN A 105 -5.91 22.63 -14.64
C ASN A 105 -4.57 22.73 -13.88
N ALA A 106 -3.97 21.60 -13.53
CA ALA A 106 -2.70 21.53 -12.81
C ALA A 106 -2.02 20.18 -13.04
N PRO A 107 -0.67 20.11 -13.01
CA PRO A 107 0.03 18.84 -13.01
C PRO A 107 -0.27 18.07 -11.72
N GLU A 108 -0.46 16.77 -11.80
CA GLU A 108 -0.81 15.94 -10.66
C GLU A 108 -0.02 14.63 -10.69
N TRP A 109 0.83 14.43 -9.69
CA TRP A 109 1.51 13.17 -9.46
C TRP A 109 0.55 12.15 -8.85
N LYS A 110 0.58 10.93 -9.37
CA LYS A 110 -0.18 9.78 -8.85
C LYS A 110 0.78 8.69 -8.43
N GLN A 111 0.58 8.17 -7.23
CA GLN A 111 1.35 7.04 -6.76
C GLN A 111 0.73 5.73 -7.25
N PHE A 112 1.55 4.89 -7.82
CA PHE A 112 1.29 3.48 -8.03
C PHE A 112 2.03 2.66 -6.98
N GLY A 113 1.44 1.57 -6.51
CA GLY A 113 2.10 0.63 -5.61
C GLY A 113 1.50 -0.77 -5.71
N THR A 114 2.34 -1.78 -5.55
CA THR A 114 1.94 -3.18 -5.47
C THR A 114 2.85 -3.95 -4.54
N VAL A 115 2.31 -4.98 -3.91
CA VAL A 115 3.08 -5.92 -3.08
C VAL A 115 3.31 -7.19 -3.87
N LEU A 116 4.56 -7.66 -3.85
CA LEU A 116 4.94 -8.95 -4.44
C LEU A 116 5.81 -9.74 -3.46
N ASN A 117 5.77 -11.05 -3.63
CA ASN A 117 6.69 -11.95 -2.91
C ASN A 117 7.78 -12.43 -3.87
N SER A 118 9.03 -12.41 -3.43
CA SER A 118 10.19 -12.84 -4.22
C SER A 118 10.18 -14.34 -4.55
N GLY A 119 9.41 -15.16 -3.81
CA GLY A 119 9.50 -16.61 -3.93
C GLY A 119 10.94 -17.09 -3.73
N ASN A 120 11.38 -18.04 -4.51
CA ASN A 120 12.74 -18.60 -4.44
C ASN A 120 13.76 -17.77 -5.27
N ASN A 121 13.50 -16.48 -5.47
CA ASN A 121 14.40 -15.62 -6.23
C ASN A 121 15.27 -14.79 -5.30
N THR A 122 16.55 -14.65 -5.66
CA THR A 122 17.53 -13.76 -5.02
C THR A 122 17.76 -12.48 -5.84
N SER A 123 17.17 -12.40 -7.03
CA SER A 123 17.17 -11.21 -7.87
C SER A 123 15.91 -11.18 -8.73
N LEU A 124 15.33 -9.99 -8.87
CA LEU A 124 14.19 -9.71 -9.74
C LEU A 124 14.58 -8.64 -10.75
N THR A 125 13.84 -8.58 -11.85
CA THR A 125 14.01 -7.53 -12.87
C THR A 125 12.73 -6.72 -12.95
N VAL A 126 12.84 -5.40 -12.77
CA VAL A 126 11.76 -4.45 -13.00
C VAL A 126 11.90 -3.86 -14.39
N GLU A 127 10.82 -3.86 -15.15
CA GLU A 127 10.74 -3.26 -16.47
C GLU A 127 9.62 -2.21 -16.53
N PHE A 128 9.91 -1.09 -17.21
CA PHE A 128 8.89 -0.16 -17.67
C PHE A 128 8.76 -0.24 -19.19
N LEU A 129 7.51 -0.26 -19.66
CA LEU A 129 7.17 -0.38 -21.06
C LEU A 129 6.25 0.76 -21.51
N SER A 130 6.40 1.24 -22.71
CA SER A 130 5.40 2.08 -23.36
C SER A 130 4.29 1.17 -23.91
N GLU A 131 3.07 1.26 -23.38
CA GLU A 131 1.93 0.45 -23.84
C GLU A 131 0.92 1.27 -24.63
N GLY A 132 0.98 2.58 -24.53
CA GLY A 132 0.08 3.49 -25.23
C GLY A 132 0.30 3.51 -26.74
N PRO A 133 -0.71 3.99 -27.48
CA PRO A 133 -0.63 4.05 -28.92
C PRO A 133 0.50 5.00 -29.41
N GLU A 134 0.98 4.75 -30.59
CA GLU A 134 2.00 5.55 -31.29
C GLU A 134 1.40 6.85 -31.82
N VAL A 135 0.95 7.72 -30.89
CA VAL A 135 0.27 8.98 -31.19
C VAL A 135 0.70 10.08 -30.22
N ILE A 136 0.41 11.32 -30.57
CA ILE A 136 0.62 12.48 -29.70
C ILE A 136 -0.19 12.30 -28.40
N GLY A 137 0.42 12.55 -27.24
CA GLY A 137 -0.23 12.51 -25.92
C GLY A 137 0.18 11.36 -25.02
N ASN A 138 1.02 10.44 -25.51
CA ASN A 138 1.55 9.34 -24.71
C ASN A 138 2.86 9.73 -24.00
N ASP A 139 2.81 10.83 -23.22
CA ASP A 139 3.98 11.43 -22.58
C ASP A 139 3.76 11.55 -21.08
N TYR A 140 4.75 11.10 -20.29
CA TYR A 140 4.63 11.06 -18.84
C TYR A 140 5.98 11.23 -18.15
N ALA A 141 5.91 11.60 -16.88
CA ALA A 141 7.06 11.57 -15.97
C ALA A 141 6.92 10.44 -14.96
N ILE A 142 8.06 9.87 -14.56
CA ILE A 142 8.16 8.86 -13.52
C ILE A 142 9.20 9.33 -12.50
N ASP A 143 8.86 9.20 -11.21
CA ASP A 143 9.76 9.54 -10.12
C ASP A 143 9.58 8.61 -8.92
N ASP A 144 10.49 8.70 -7.95
CA ASP A 144 10.45 7.95 -6.69
C ASP A 144 10.18 6.45 -6.87
N VAL A 145 10.87 5.85 -7.84
CA VAL A 145 10.79 4.40 -8.05
C VAL A 145 11.47 3.72 -6.88
N ALA A 146 10.70 3.00 -6.07
CA ALA A 146 11.20 2.31 -4.90
C ALA A 146 10.80 0.83 -4.91
N PHE A 147 11.69 -0.02 -4.41
CA PHE A 147 11.47 -1.43 -4.17
C PHE A 147 11.97 -1.74 -2.76
N GLN A 148 11.04 -1.84 -1.82
CA GLN A 148 11.34 -1.90 -0.40
C GLN A 148 10.87 -3.21 0.20
N GLU A 149 11.74 -3.86 0.97
CA GLU A 149 11.34 -4.98 1.81
C GLU A 149 10.27 -4.52 2.79
N ILE A 150 9.22 -5.31 2.92
CA ILE A 150 8.16 -5.09 3.89
C ILE A 150 7.87 -6.37 4.65
N GLU A 151 7.61 -6.24 5.92
CA GLU A 151 7.03 -7.31 6.70
C GLU A 151 5.51 -7.31 6.51
N VAL A 152 4.99 -8.28 5.75
CA VAL A 152 3.54 -8.46 5.61
C VAL A 152 3.05 -9.19 6.85
N ARG A 153 2.64 -8.45 7.86
CA ARG A 153 1.99 -9.01 9.03
C ARG A 153 0.53 -9.27 8.69
N GLN A 154 0.20 -10.49 8.37
CA GLN A 154 -1.17 -10.90 8.17
C GLN A 154 -1.74 -11.50 9.44
N PHE A 155 -2.59 -10.76 10.11
CA PHE A 155 -3.49 -11.31 11.12
C PHE A 155 -4.93 -10.92 10.79
N VAL A 156 -5.85 -11.82 11.08
CA VAL A 156 -7.28 -11.57 10.88
C VAL A 156 -7.92 -11.40 12.26
N PRO A 157 -8.30 -10.17 12.67
CA PRO A 157 -9.05 -9.95 13.89
C PRO A 157 -10.52 -10.28 13.65
N VAL A 158 -11.12 -11.05 14.56
CA VAL A 158 -12.57 -11.29 14.59
C VAL A 158 -13.07 -10.97 15.98
N LYS A 159 -13.98 -9.98 16.10
CA LYS A 159 -14.63 -9.61 17.36
C LYS A 159 -16.05 -10.14 17.38
N THR A 160 -16.39 -10.82 18.47
CA THR A 160 -17.72 -11.36 18.74
C THR A 160 -18.20 -10.94 20.12
N ALA A 161 -19.52 -10.81 20.30
CA ALA A 161 -20.14 -10.63 21.60
C ALA A 161 -20.80 -11.94 22.04
N SER A 162 -20.84 -12.21 23.33
CA SER A 162 -21.50 -13.39 23.90
C SER A 162 -23.03 -13.32 23.82
N THR A 163 -23.58 -12.15 23.50
CA THR A 163 -25.02 -11.93 23.28
C THR A 163 -25.26 -10.97 22.13
N SER A 164 -26.44 -11.09 21.51
CA SER A 164 -26.88 -10.13 20.47
C SER A 164 -27.69 -8.97 21.03
N ALA A 165 -28.09 -9.03 22.31
CA ALA A 165 -28.81 -7.97 23.01
C ALA A 165 -28.52 -8.05 24.50
N ALA A 166 -28.43 -6.88 25.17
CA ALA A 166 -28.25 -6.76 26.60
C ALA A 166 -29.13 -5.65 27.16
N GLY A 167 -29.77 -5.92 28.29
CA GLY A 167 -30.49 -4.92 29.07
C GLY A 167 -29.54 -4.06 29.92
N ILE A 168 -30.00 -2.90 30.38
CA ILE A 168 -29.23 -2.03 31.27
C ILE A 168 -28.84 -2.80 32.54
N GLY A 169 -27.56 -2.76 32.90
CA GLY A 169 -26.98 -3.49 34.02
C GLY A 169 -26.55 -4.93 33.72
N GLU A 170 -26.87 -5.45 32.56
CA GLU A 170 -26.40 -6.79 32.16
C GLU A 170 -24.93 -6.77 31.75
N ILE A 171 -24.21 -7.81 32.17
CA ILE A 171 -22.81 -8.03 31.82
C ILE A 171 -22.74 -9.08 30.70
N PHE A 172 -21.96 -8.78 29.69
CA PHE A 172 -21.64 -9.72 28.62
C PHE A 172 -20.17 -9.59 28.20
N ASP A 173 -19.72 -10.54 27.39
CA ASP A 173 -18.31 -10.61 27.01
C ASP A 173 -18.12 -10.26 25.54
N TYR A 174 -17.04 -9.55 25.27
CA TYR A 174 -16.41 -9.52 23.95
C TYR A 174 -15.26 -10.55 23.90
N THR A 175 -15.16 -11.22 22.78
CA THR A 175 -14.02 -12.05 22.46
C THR A 175 -13.44 -11.57 21.13
N VAL A 176 -12.15 -11.21 21.14
CA VAL A 176 -11.39 -10.85 19.96
C VAL A 176 -10.38 -11.95 19.70
N THR A 177 -10.52 -12.65 18.57
CA THR A 177 -9.55 -13.64 18.12
C THR A 177 -8.63 -13.01 17.08
N LEU A 178 -7.33 -13.26 17.22
CA LEU A 178 -6.27 -12.79 16.33
C LEU A 178 -5.56 -14.03 15.77
N THR A 179 -5.77 -14.32 14.49
CA THR A 179 -5.11 -15.46 13.84
C THR A 179 -3.90 -14.97 13.06
N ASN A 180 -2.72 -15.46 13.40
CA ASN A 180 -1.51 -15.26 12.61
C ASN A 180 -1.56 -16.18 11.39
N THR A 181 -1.69 -15.59 10.19
CA THR A 181 -1.75 -16.34 8.94
C THR A 181 -0.38 -16.49 8.26
N CYS A 182 0.68 -15.93 8.86
CA CYS A 182 2.05 -16.09 8.41
C CYS A 182 2.69 -17.37 8.98
N GLU A 183 3.79 -17.81 8.39
CA GLU A 183 4.59 -18.93 8.93
C GLU A 183 5.45 -18.50 10.13
N ASN A 184 5.92 -17.25 10.12
CA ASN A 184 6.74 -16.67 11.18
C ASN A 184 5.90 -16.20 12.37
N PRO A 185 6.43 -16.22 13.60
CA PRO A 185 5.75 -15.65 14.75
C PRO A 185 5.50 -14.14 14.59
N LEU A 186 4.35 -13.67 15.02
CA LEU A 186 4.08 -12.25 15.22
C LEU A 186 4.57 -11.85 16.62
N THR A 187 5.51 -10.94 16.70
CA THR A 187 6.05 -10.36 17.92
C THR A 187 5.57 -8.92 18.08
N ASP A 188 5.68 -8.37 19.29
CA ASP A 188 5.33 -6.97 19.59
C ASP A 188 3.90 -6.58 19.22
N VAL A 189 2.97 -7.54 19.29
CA VAL A 189 1.56 -7.28 19.00
C VAL A 189 0.94 -6.47 20.15
N PHE A 190 0.43 -5.28 19.83
CA PHE A 190 -0.26 -4.42 20.79
C PHE A 190 -1.77 -4.48 20.54
N PHE A 191 -2.53 -4.85 21.57
CA PHE A 191 -3.98 -4.92 21.53
C PHE A 191 -4.58 -3.65 22.12
N ARG A 192 -5.52 -3.07 21.40
CA ARG A 192 -6.35 -1.96 21.90
C ARG A 192 -7.76 -2.09 21.33
N ASP A 193 -8.77 -1.89 22.19
CA ASP A 193 -10.17 -1.93 21.81
C ASP A 193 -10.96 -0.88 22.59
N LEU A 194 -11.52 0.09 21.89
CA LEU A 194 -12.36 1.12 22.49
C LEU A 194 -13.76 0.56 22.73
N VAL A 195 -14.15 0.54 24.00
CA VAL A 195 -15.52 0.14 24.39
C VAL A 195 -16.51 1.16 23.83
N PRO A 196 -17.57 0.72 23.10
CA PRO A 196 -18.57 1.62 22.55
C PRO A 196 -19.32 2.44 23.61
N GLN A 197 -19.84 3.60 23.19
CA GLN A 197 -20.72 4.41 24.03
C GLN A 197 -21.93 3.59 24.53
N GLY A 198 -22.33 3.78 25.77
CA GLY A 198 -23.40 3.01 26.41
C GLY A 198 -22.93 1.70 27.05
N LEU A 199 -21.65 1.38 26.94
CA LEU A 199 -21.03 0.24 27.61
C LEU A 199 -19.89 0.72 28.52
N THR A 200 -19.65 0.00 29.60
CA THR A 200 -18.48 0.22 30.47
C THR A 200 -17.70 -1.07 30.63
N PHE A 201 -16.39 -0.99 30.49
CA PHE A 201 -15.50 -2.12 30.73
C PHE A 201 -15.55 -2.55 32.19
N VAL A 202 -15.52 -3.86 32.45
CA VAL A 202 -15.43 -4.45 33.79
C VAL A 202 -13.96 -4.70 34.13
N PRO A 203 -13.34 -3.91 35.04
CA PRO A 203 -11.93 -4.08 35.39
C PRO A 203 -11.61 -5.48 35.92
N GLY A 204 -10.44 -6.00 35.55
CA GLY A 204 -9.99 -7.32 35.96
C GLY A 204 -10.60 -8.50 35.19
N SER A 205 -11.46 -8.23 34.20
CA SER A 205 -12.12 -9.28 33.39
C SER A 205 -11.32 -9.76 32.18
N VAL A 206 -10.19 -9.11 31.88
CA VAL A 206 -9.40 -9.48 30.69
C VAL A 206 -8.77 -10.87 30.87
N THR A 207 -8.96 -11.71 29.87
CA THR A 207 -8.21 -12.97 29.75
C THR A 207 -7.57 -13.05 28.37
N ILE A 208 -6.36 -13.65 28.31
CA ILE A 208 -5.65 -13.96 27.07
C ILE A 208 -5.47 -15.48 27.05
N ASN A 209 -6.03 -16.16 26.06
CA ASN A 209 -6.04 -17.63 25.96
C ASN A 209 -6.50 -18.32 27.27
N GLY A 210 -7.48 -17.72 27.96
CA GLY A 210 -8.03 -18.22 29.24
C GLY A 210 -7.23 -17.87 30.50
N THR A 211 -6.05 -17.26 30.38
CA THR A 211 -5.27 -16.76 31.51
C THR A 211 -5.70 -15.34 31.84
N THR A 212 -5.98 -15.03 33.13
CA THR A 212 -6.45 -13.71 33.58
C THR A 212 -5.31 -12.70 33.66
N PHE A 213 -5.57 -11.49 33.17
CA PHE A 213 -4.69 -10.32 33.21
C PHE A 213 -5.41 -9.16 33.92
N PRO A 214 -5.42 -9.12 35.25
CA PRO A 214 -6.30 -8.24 36.02
C PRO A 214 -5.96 -6.76 35.91
N GLN A 215 -4.75 -6.40 35.44
CA GLN A 215 -4.32 -5.02 35.26
C GLN A 215 -4.50 -4.54 33.80
N ALA A 216 -4.92 -5.41 32.88
CA ALA A 216 -5.11 -5.06 31.50
C ALA A 216 -6.42 -4.28 31.33
N ASP A 217 -6.33 -3.16 30.57
CA ASP A 217 -7.48 -2.34 30.15
C ASP A 217 -7.50 -2.28 28.62
N PRO A 218 -8.58 -2.74 27.97
CA PRO A 218 -8.67 -2.70 26.52
C PRO A 218 -8.58 -1.27 25.93
N ALA A 219 -9.09 -0.24 26.63
CA ALA A 219 -9.07 1.13 26.14
C ALA A 219 -7.67 1.76 26.18
N GLU A 220 -6.87 1.44 27.22
CA GLU A 220 -5.47 1.85 27.33
C GLU A 220 -4.58 1.03 26.39
N GLY A 221 -4.93 -0.25 26.21
CA GLY A 221 -4.19 -1.21 25.42
C GLY A 221 -3.09 -1.92 26.22
N PHE A 222 -2.65 -3.06 25.70
CA PHE A 222 -1.60 -3.87 26.30
C PHE A 222 -0.93 -4.78 25.26
N SER A 223 0.31 -5.20 25.55
CA SER A 223 1.04 -6.14 24.68
C SER A 223 0.50 -7.56 24.83
N LEU A 224 0.40 -8.27 23.72
CA LEU A 224 0.08 -9.68 23.69
C LEU A 224 1.37 -10.53 23.69
N PRO A 225 1.31 -11.78 24.18
CA PRO A 225 2.36 -12.75 23.90
C PRO A 225 2.55 -12.96 22.40
N ASP A 226 3.74 -13.42 22.02
CA ASP A 226 4.02 -13.79 20.63
C ASP A 226 3.01 -14.80 20.11
N ILE A 227 2.55 -14.61 18.87
CA ILE A 227 1.58 -15.48 18.22
C ILE A 227 2.34 -16.29 17.17
N ALA A 228 2.58 -17.57 17.45
CA ALA A 228 3.29 -18.43 16.50
C ALA A 228 2.56 -18.51 15.15
N GLY A 229 3.31 -18.87 14.10
CA GLY A 229 2.77 -19.01 12.75
C GLY A 229 1.58 -19.97 12.71
N GLY A 230 0.51 -19.60 12.04
CA GLY A 230 -0.73 -20.38 11.95
C GLY A 230 -1.55 -20.48 13.24
N GLN A 231 -1.13 -19.85 14.34
CA GLN A 231 -1.82 -19.92 15.63
C GLN A 231 -2.79 -18.74 15.82
N THR A 232 -3.74 -18.95 16.74
CA THR A 232 -4.76 -17.95 17.12
C THR A 232 -4.60 -17.61 18.59
N THR A 233 -4.63 -16.31 18.91
CA THR A 233 -4.74 -15.80 20.27
C THR A 233 -6.12 -15.19 20.48
N ALA A 234 -6.76 -15.50 21.60
CA ALA A 234 -8.07 -15.00 22.00
C ALA A 234 -7.93 -14.04 23.19
N VAL A 235 -8.37 -12.80 23.01
CA VAL A 235 -8.55 -11.82 24.09
C VAL A 235 -10.04 -11.75 24.42
N ARG A 236 -10.41 -11.99 25.68
CA ARG A 236 -11.78 -11.86 26.16
C ARG A 236 -11.83 -10.85 27.28
N PHE A 237 -12.86 -10.01 27.31
CA PHE A 237 -13.14 -9.07 28.38
C PHE A 237 -14.64 -8.82 28.51
N SER A 238 -15.09 -8.46 29.72
CA SER A 238 -16.50 -8.20 30.03
C SER A 238 -16.81 -6.73 29.98
N VAL A 239 -18.02 -6.42 29.57
CA VAL A 239 -18.60 -5.07 29.61
C VAL A 239 -20.00 -5.12 30.22
N VAL A 240 -20.41 -3.99 30.83
CA VAL A 240 -21.78 -3.81 31.37
C VAL A 240 -22.49 -2.77 30.53
N ALA A 241 -23.75 -3.02 30.20
CA ALA A 241 -24.61 -2.08 29.49
C ALA A 241 -25.15 -1.02 30.45
N ASN A 242 -24.88 0.26 30.23
CA ASN A 242 -25.28 1.35 31.13
C ASN A 242 -26.44 2.21 30.64
N ALA A 243 -26.50 2.40 29.31
CA ALA A 243 -27.54 3.22 28.68
C ALA A 243 -27.75 2.77 27.24
N VAL A 244 -28.91 3.09 26.70
CA VAL A 244 -29.13 3.00 25.24
C VAL A 244 -28.39 4.18 24.59
N PRO A 245 -27.62 3.99 23.54
CA PRO A 245 -27.04 5.10 22.79
C PRO A 245 -28.16 6.04 22.33
N GLU A 246 -28.00 7.36 22.50
CA GLU A 246 -28.89 8.33 21.85
C GLU A 246 -28.65 8.25 20.33
N GLU A 247 -29.76 8.21 19.56
CA GLU A 247 -29.76 8.22 18.09
C GLU A 247 -29.29 9.56 17.52
#